data_ae19143ee5e5f92ebfd15dc7e09d6fa2
#
_entry.id   ae19143ee5e5f92ebfd15dc7e09d6fa2
#
_cell.length_a   1.000
_cell.length_b   1.000
_cell.length_c   1.000
_cell.angle_alpha   90.00
_cell.angle_beta   90.00
_cell.angle_gamma   90.00
#
_symmetry.space_group_name_H-M   'P 1'
#
loop_
_entity.id
_entity.type
_entity.pdbx_description
1 polymer ?
#
loop_
_entity_poly.entity_id
_entity_poly.type
_entity_poly.pdbx_seq_one_letter_code
_entity_poly.pdbx_strand_id
1 'polypeptide(L)'
;MWQQVDDKFYVKDLQGVDWPLYKKSYEKFLPYINNNYDFAELLSEMLGGLNASHTGARYSGAGGALATAALGVFYDDTYNGDGLKIKEIIEQGPFTLKKTDVKPGCIIEKVDGTLIKKGEDYFPLFEGKVGRKVLLSVYDPATKKRFEETVKAISYSAQRELLYKRWVERNRKKVEELSGGRLGYVHIKGMDSQSFRKMYSELLGRYRNKEAVVVDVRHNGGGWLHDDVVTLLSGKEYQRFVPRGQYIGSDPFNKWLKPSCMLVCEDNYSNAHGTPYVYKTLGIGKLVGTPVAGTMTAVWWERQIDPSLVFGIPQVGCMDMQGNYLENHTLEPDVLIYNEPAASLKGEDAQLKAAVDCLLKELPKK
;
A
#
# COMPACT_ATOMS: atom_id res chain seq x y z
N MET A 1 -20.62 -13.03 -18.86
CA MET A 1 -20.50 -11.93 -17.88
C MET A 1 -21.85 -11.38 -17.50
N TRP A 2 -22.64 -10.78 -18.42
CA TRP A 2 -23.90 -10.12 -18.11
C TRP A 2 -24.86 -10.96 -17.25
N GLN A 3 -25.16 -12.20 -17.66
CA GLN A 3 -26.04 -13.12 -16.92
C GLN A 3 -25.50 -13.45 -15.52
N GLN A 4 -24.18 -13.67 -15.38
CA GLN A 4 -23.58 -14.00 -14.08
C GLN A 4 -23.64 -12.82 -13.11
N VAL A 5 -23.55 -11.58 -13.59
CA VAL A 5 -23.75 -10.38 -12.76
C VAL A 5 -25.20 -10.30 -12.28
N ASP A 6 -26.16 -10.50 -13.19
CA ASP A 6 -27.59 -10.53 -12.87
C ASP A 6 -27.92 -11.56 -11.78
N ASP A 7 -27.34 -12.77 -11.90
CA ASP A 7 -27.58 -13.88 -10.99
C ASP A 7 -26.87 -13.74 -9.63
N LYS A 8 -25.72 -13.04 -9.58
CA LYS A 8 -24.78 -13.15 -8.44
C LYS A 8 -24.46 -11.83 -7.73
N PHE A 9 -24.87 -10.69 -8.27
CA PHE A 9 -24.58 -9.39 -7.64
C PHE A 9 -25.20 -9.32 -6.24
N TYR A 10 -24.54 -8.64 -5.29
CA TYR A 10 -24.91 -8.65 -3.87
C TYR A 10 -26.30 -8.08 -3.55
N VAL A 11 -26.88 -7.25 -4.45
CA VAL A 11 -28.27 -6.79 -4.35
C VAL A 11 -29.04 -7.13 -5.62
N LYS A 12 -30.26 -7.63 -5.45
CA LYS A 12 -31.09 -8.15 -6.55
C LYS A 12 -31.51 -7.08 -7.55
N ASP A 13 -31.69 -5.86 -7.11
CA ASP A 13 -32.07 -4.73 -7.95
C ASP A 13 -30.90 -4.06 -8.65
N LEU A 14 -29.68 -4.61 -8.50
CA LEU A 14 -28.43 -4.08 -9.10
C LEU A 14 -28.25 -2.57 -8.81
N GLN A 15 -28.63 -2.14 -7.61
CA GLN A 15 -28.65 -0.72 -7.19
C GLN A 15 -29.56 0.18 -8.07
N GLY A 16 -30.65 -0.37 -8.60
CA GLY A 16 -31.59 0.34 -9.46
C GLY A 16 -31.12 0.53 -10.90
N VAL A 17 -30.08 -0.17 -11.33
CA VAL A 17 -29.53 -0.09 -12.68
C VAL A 17 -30.39 -0.88 -13.68
N ASP A 18 -30.79 -0.26 -14.79
CA ASP A 18 -31.41 -0.97 -15.91
C ASP A 18 -30.38 -1.81 -16.67
N TRP A 19 -30.09 -3.00 -16.10
CA TRP A 19 -29.05 -3.88 -16.61
C TRP A 19 -29.30 -4.43 -18.03
N PRO A 20 -30.55 -4.71 -18.44
CA PRO A 20 -30.89 -4.98 -19.86
C PRO A 20 -30.52 -3.84 -20.81
N LEU A 21 -30.74 -2.59 -20.41
CA LEU A 21 -30.34 -1.42 -21.21
C LEU A 21 -28.83 -1.34 -21.38
N TYR A 22 -28.07 -1.63 -20.32
CA TYR A 22 -26.60 -1.69 -20.40
C TYR A 22 -26.14 -2.75 -21.41
N LYS A 23 -26.70 -3.97 -21.37
CA LYS A 23 -26.38 -4.99 -22.37
C LYS A 23 -26.59 -4.45 -23.80
N LYS A 24 -27.78 -3.93 -24.10
CA LYS A 24 -28.11 -3.40 -25.41
C LYS A 24 -27.20 -2.25 -25.84
N SER A 25 -26.79 -1.41 -24.88
CA SER A 25 -25.94 -0.24 -25.15
C SER A 25 -24.49 -0.62 -25.46
N TYR A 26 -23.99 -1.69 -24.88
CA TYR A 26 -22.61 -2.13 -25.09
C TYR A 26 -22.44 -3.21 -26.15
N GLU A 27 -23.49 -4.04 -26.39
CA GLU A 27 -23.47 -5.11 -27.40
C GLU A 27 -23.20 -4.58 -28.83
N LYS A 28 -23.63 -3.38 -29.14
CA LYS A 28 -23.38 -2.72 -30.42
C LYS A 28 -21.90 -2.50 -30.76
N PHE A 29 -21.02 -2.50 -29.77
CA PHE A 29 -19.59 -2.32 -29.98
C PHE A 29 -18.85 -3.63 -30.29
N LEU A 30 -19.46 -4.81 -30.01
CA LEU A 30 -18.84 -6.11 -30.23
C LEU A 30 -18.30 -6.33 -31.64
N PRO A 31 -18.96 -5.91 -32.73
CA PRO A 31 -18.42 -6.07 -34.08
C PRO A 31 -17.12 -5.30 -34.36
N TYR A 32 -16.78 -4.34 -33.51
CA TYR A 32 -15.59 -3.50 -33.65
C TYR A 32 -14.43 -3.95 -32.76
N ILE A 33 -14.67 -4.89 -31.84
CA ILE A 33 -13.64 -5.46 -30.96
C ILE A 33 -12.89 -6.55 -31.72
N ASN A 34 -11.57 -6.45 -31.77
CA ASN A 34 -10.71 -7.38 -32.49
C ASN A 34 -9.61 -8.03 -31.63
N ASN A 35 -9.55 -7.67 -30.36
CA ASN A 35 -8.59 -8.23 -29.40
C ASN A 35 -9.18 -8.28 -27.97
N ASN A 36 -8.58 -9.09 -27.11
CA ASN A 36 -9.05 -9.30 -25.74
C ASN A 36 -8.77 -8.11 -24.80
N TYR A 37 -7.84 -7.24 -25.15
CA TYR A 37 -7.60 -6.02 -24.37
C TYR A 37 -8.79 -5.08 -24.48
N ASP A 38 -9.18 -4.73 -25.72
CA ASP A 38 -10.35 -3.88 -25.97
C ASP A 38 -11.65 -4.51 -25.44
N PHE A 39 -11.72 -5.86 -25.49
CA PHE A 39 -12.88 -6.56 -24.93
C PHE A 39 -12.94 -6.44 -23.40
N ALA A 40 -11.81 -6.55 -22.70
CA ALA A 40 -11.76 -6.33 -21.25
C ALA A 40 -12.13 -4.90 -20.86
N GLU A 41 -11.68 -3.90 -21.63
CA GLU A 41 -12.07 -2.49 -21.43
C GLU A 41 -13.58 -2.30 -21.61
N LEU A 42 -14.16 -2.84 -22.68
CA LEU A 42 -15.61 -2.79 -22.91
C LEU A 42 -16.41 -3.39 -21.75
N LEU A 43 -15.96 -4.55 -21.24
CA LEU A 43 -16.58 -5.20 -20.08
C LEU A 43 -16.41 -4.36 -18.81
N SER A 44 -15.25 -3.73 -18.62
CA SER A 44 -14.98 -2.87 -17.47
C SER A 44 -15.87 -1.63 -17.45
N GLU A 45 -16.04 -0.97 -18.60
CA GLU A 45 -16.94 0.18 -18.72
C GLU A 45 -18.40 -0.21 -18.43
N MET A 46 -18.87 -1.33 -18.97
CA MET A 46 -20.21 -1.84 -18.70
C MET A 46 -20.41 -2.13 -17.21
N LEU A 47 -19.44 -2.78 -16.55
CA LEU A 47 -19.49 -3.10 -15.12
C LEU A 47 -19.42 -1.85 -14.24
N GLY A 48 -18.74 -0.78 -14.69
CA GLY A 48 -18.68 0.51 -14.01
C GLY A 48 -20.05 1.14 -13.79
N GLY A 49 -21.03 0.85 -14.66
CA GLY A 49 -22.41 1.30 -14.51
C GLY A 49 -23.13 0.77 -13.26
N LEU A 50 -22.63 -0.28 -12.63
CA LEU A 50 -23.19 -0.82 -11.39
C LEU A 50 -22.92 0.04 -10.16
N ASN A 51 -22.05 1.06 -10.28
CA ASN A 51 -21.67 1.94 -9.16
C ASN A 51 -21.28 1.18 -7.88
N ALA A 52 -20.51 0.13 -8.04
CA ALA A 52 -20.01 -0.69 -6.92
C ALA A 52 -18.50 -0.86 -7.00
N SER A 53 -17.88 -0.95 -5.85
CA SER A 53 -16.48 -1.34 -5.74
C SER A 53 -16.26 -2.78 -6.24
N HIS A 54 -15.01 -3.14 -6.55
CA HIS A 54 -14.63 -4.50 -6.98
C HIS A 54 -15.24 -4.95 -8.31
N THR A 55 -15.85 -4.08 -9.08
CA THR A 55 -16.24 -4.34 -10.47
C THR A 55 -15.06 -4.14 -11.42
N GLY A 56 -15.23 -4.55 -12.67
CA GLY A 56 -14.22 -4.38 -13.71
C GLY A 56 -13.79 -5.70 -14.34
N ALA A 57 -13.16 -5.62 -15.49
CA ALA A 57 -12.60 -6.77 -16.19
C ALA A 57 -11.15 -6.51 -16.54
N ARG A 58 -10.39 -7.59 -16.74
CA ARG A 58 -8.97 -7.51 -17.10
C ARG A 58 -8.60 -8.65 -18.02
N TYR A 59 -7.69 -8.34 -18.93
CA TYR A 59 -7.03 -9.31 -19.79
C TYR A 59 -5.60 -9.56 -19.30
N SER A 60 -5.26 -10.81 -19.11
CA SER A 60 -3.89 -11.25 -18.81
C SER A 60 -3.33 -11.92 -20.06
N GLY A 61 -2.81 -11.14 -20.99
CA GLY A 61 -2.16 -11.64 -22.18
C GLY A 61 -0.96 -12.54 -21.86
N ALA A 62 -0.56 -13.35 -22.81
CA ALA A 62 0.67 -14.12 -22.70
C ALA A 62 1.84 -13.14 -22.51
N GLY A 63 2.31 -13.01 -21.28
CA GLY A 63 3.41 -12.13 -20.93
C GLY A 63 4.67 -12.53 -21.69
N GLY A 64 5.14 -11.68 -22.58
CA GLY A 64 6.38 -11.89 -23.34
C GLY A 64 7.38 -10.75 -23.16
N ALA A 65 6.98 -9.64 -22.57
CA ALA A 65 7.90 -8.52 -22.36
C ALA A 65 8.94 -8.84 -21.28
N LEU A 66 10.21 -8.66 -21.63
CA LEU A 66 11.31 -8.77 -20.68
C LEU A 66 11.19 -7.66 -19.66
N ALA A 67 11.15 -8.03 -18.37
CA ALA A 67 11.06 -7.04 -17.30
C ALA A 67 12.32 -6.15 -17.29
N THR A 68 12.12 -4.84 -17.33
CA THR A 68 13.20 -3.85 -17.16
C THR A 68 13.68 -3.85 -15.72
N ALA A 69 14.98 -3.85 -15.53
CA ALA A 69 15.62 -3.83 -14.23
C ALA A 69 15.86 -2.40 -13.73
N ALA A 70 15.95 -2.26 -12.40
CA ALA A 70 16.32 -1.04 -11.71
C ALA A 70 17.59 -1.23 -10.90
N LEU A 71 18.29 -0.14 -10.61
CA LEU A 71 19.53 -0.14 -9.84
C LEU A 71 19.39 0.28 -8.39
N GLY A 72 18.17 0.62 -7.93
CA GLY A 72 17.94 1.14 -6.57
C GLY A 72 18.49 2.55 -6.38
N VAL A 73 18.36 3.39 -7.40
CA VAL A 73 18.78 4.79 -7.39
C VAL A 73 17.72 5.70 -8.00
N PHE A 74 17.79 6.99 -7.69
CA PHE A 74 17.15 8.05 -8.46
C PHE A 74 18.18 8.78 -9.30
N TYR A 75 17.79 9.14 -10.50
CA TYR A 75 18.62 9.92 -11.41
C TYR A 75 18.31 11.42 -11.28
N ASP A 76 19.26 12.24 -11.67
CA ASP A 76 19.14 13.70 -11.70
C ASP A 76 18.53 14.13 -13.05
N ASP A 77 17.23 14.42 -13.04
CA ASP A 77 16.47 14.80 -14.24
C ASP A 77 16.94 16.15 -14.84
N THR A 78 17.69 16.93 -14.07
CA THR A 78 18.26 18.19 -14.55
C THR A 78 19.62 18.02 -15.24
N TYR A 79 20.20 16.81 -15.16
CA TYR A 79 21.48 16.52 -15.79
C TYR A 79 21.32 16.46 -17.32
N ASN A 80 22.15 17.23 -18.02
CA ASN A 80 22.04 17.44 -19.46
C ASN A 80 23.28 16.97 -20.23
N GLY A 81 23.95 15.94 -19.77
CA GLY A 81 25.11 15.29 -20.41
C GLY A 81 24.83 13.85 -20.82
N ASP A 82 25.85 13.19 -21.40
CA ASP A 82 25.79 11.75 -21.65
C ASP A 82 25.86 10.97 -20.34
N GLY A 83 25.16 9.82 -20.29
CA GLY A 83 25.06 8.98 -19.10
C GLY A 83 23.90 9.34 -18.18
N LEU A 84 23.81 8.61 -17.06
CA LEU A 84 22.79 8.79 -16.02
C LEU A 84 23.46 9.26 -14.74
N LYS A 85 23.26 10.53 -14.37
CA LYS A 85 23.79 11.07 -13.12
C LYS A 85 22.94 10.61 -11.94
N ILE A 86 23.57 9.98 -10.95
CA ILE A 86 22.89 9.51 -9.74
C ILE A 86 22.59 10.71 -8.82
N LYS A 87 21.31 10.93 -8.51
CA LYS A 87 20.86 11.93 -7.56
C LYS A 87 20.84 11.38 -6.14
N GLU A 88 20.35 10.13 -5.98
CA GLU A 88 20.18 9.49 -4.69
C GLU A 88 20.34 7.97 -4.82
N ILE A 89 20.92 7.34 -3.79
CA ILE A 89 20.99 5.88 -3.65
C ILE A 89 19.99 5.46 -2.59
N ILE A 90 19.12 4.50 -2.92
CA ILE A 90 18.10 4.00 -2.01
C ILE A 90 18.73 3.06 -1.01
N GLU A 91 18.46 3.28 0.29
CA GLU A 91 18.96 2.47 1.40
C GLU A 91 18.53 1.00 1.25
N GLN A 92 19.38 0.07 1.67
CA GLN A 92 19.21 -1.38 1.52
C GLN A 92 19.10 -1.84 0.05
N GLY A 93 19.37 -0.96 -0.90
CA GLY A 93 19.42 -1.25 -2.31
C GLY A 93 20.76 -1.84 -2.77
N PRO A 94 20.90 -2.16 -4.07
CA PRO A 94 22.07 -2.84 -4.63
C PRO A 94 23.42 -2.23 -4.30
N PHE A 95 23.51 -0.90 -4.22
CA PHE A 95 24.75 -0.19 -3.91
C PHE A 95 25.06 -0.05 -2.42
N THR A 96 24.12 -0.38 -1.53
CA THR A 96 24.32 -0.27 -0.09
C THR A 96 24.63 -1.63 0.58
N LEU A 97 24.44 -2.74 -0.14
CA LEU A 97 24.65 -4.09 0.36
C LEU A 97 26.10 -4.57 0.28
N LYS A 98 26.98 -3.78 -0.35
CA LYS A 98 28.39 -4.06 -0.49
C LYS A 98 29.18 -2.76 -0.44
N LYS A 99 30.50 -2.86 -0.20
CA LYS A 99 31.41 -1.72 -0.34
C LYS A 99 31.50 -1.33 -1.80
N THR A 100 31.24 -0.06 -2.11
CA THR A 100 31.30 0.51 -3.47
C THR A 100 31.78 1.96 -3.41
N ASP A 101 32.39 2.43 -4.50
CA ASP A 101 32.75 3.84 -4.68
C ASP A 101 31.63 4.65 -5.35
N VAL A 102 30.53 4.01 -5.75
CA VAL A 102 29.34 4.68 -6.31
C VAL A 102 28.65 5.48 -5.24
N LYS A 103 28.43 6.76 -5.50
CA LYS A 103 27.78 7.73 -4.60
C LYS A 103 26.91 8.72 -5.38
N PRO A 104 26.00 9.47 -4.73
CA PRO A 104 25.30 10.56 -5.37
C PRO A 104 26.28 11.52 -6.05
N GLY A 105 25.93 11.94 -7.27
CA GLY A 105 26.79 12.76 -8.16
C GLY A 105 27.59 11.95 -9.17
N CYS A 106 27.82 10.66 -8.97
CA CYS A 106 28.44 9.79 -9.99
C CYS A 106 27.56 9.68 -11.24
N ILE A 107 28.20 9.49 -12.39
CA ILE A 107 27.54 9.34 -13.71
C ILE A 107 27.81 7.94 -14.23
N ILE A 108 26.74 7.19 -14.50
CA ILE A 108 26.82 5.90 -15.20
C ILE A 108 26.95 6.21 -16.69
N GLU A 109 28.13 6.01 -17.25
CA GLU A 109 28.43 6.29 -18.66
C GLU A 109 28.06 5.12 -19.57
N LYS A 110 28.21 3.86 -19.08
CA LYS A 110 27.90 2.64 -19.87
C LYS A 110 27.23 1.58 -19.04
N VAL A 111 26.44 0.76 -19.72
CA VAL A 111 25.85 -0.47 -19.21
C VAL A 111 26.31 -1.64 -20.07
N ASP A 112 27.03 -2.62 -19.51
CA ASP A 112 27.61 -3.77 -20.20
C ASP A 112 28.39 -3.36 -21.48
N GLY A 113 29.15 -2.27 -21.39
CA GLY A 113 29.97 -1.73 -22.49
C GLY A 113 29.23 -0.77 -23.44
N THR A 114 27.90 -0.72 -23.43
CA THR A 114 27.10 0.16 -24.28
C THR A 114 26.99 1.56 -23.66
N LEU A 115 27.33 2.58 -24.42
CA LEU A 115 27.24 3.99 -24.01
C LEU A 115 25.78 4.42 -23.85
N ILE A 116 25.55 5.25 -22.86
CA ILE A 116 24.27 5.95 -22.64
C ILE A 116 24.45 7.37 -23.19
N LYS A 117 23.79 7.66 -24.31
CA LYS A 117 23.88 9.00 -24.92
C LYS A 117 22.69 9.84 -24.48
N LYS A 118 22.94 11.14 -24.40
CA LYS A 118 21.89 12.12 -24.10
C LYS A 118 20.73 12.00 -25.10
N GLY A 119 19.49 11.96 -24.57
CA GLY A 119 18.27 11.91 -25.38
C GLY A 119 17.94 10.56 -26.00
N GLU A 120 18.78 9.55 -25.84
CA GLU A 120 18.47 8.18 -26.23
C GLU A 120 17.75 7.44 -25.11
N ASP A 121 16.83 6.53 -25.46
CA ASP A 121 16.15 5.65 -24.50
C ASP A 121 17.14 4.63 -23.95
N TYR A 122 17.39 4.69 -22.66
CA TYR A 122 18.30 3.78 -21.95
C TYR A 122 17.61 2.54 -21.36
N PHE A 123 16.28 2.50 -21.31
CA PHE A 123 15.55 1.36 -20.71
C PHE A 123 15.87 0.02 -21.39
N PRO A 124 16.06 -0.08 -22.72
CA PRO A 124 16.45 -1.32 -23.37
C PRO A 124 17.75 -1.92 -22.82
N LEU A 125 18.67 -1.08 -22.31
CA LEU A 125 19.91 -1.54 -21.68
C LEU A 125 19.68 -2.33 -20.39
N PHE A 126 18.50 -2.24 -19.79
CA PHE A 126 18.11 -2.92 -18.56
C PHE A 126 17.05 -4.01 -18.75
N GLU A 127 16.55 -4.22 -19.97
CA GLU A 127 15.59 -5.27 -20.26
C GLU A 127 16.16 -6.68 -20.00
N GLY A 128 15.37 -7.54 -19.37
CA GLY A 128 15.74 -8.91 -19.04
C GLY A 128 16.87 -9.04 -18.02
N LYS A 129 17.29 -7.94 -17.36
CA LYS A 129 18.41 -7.94 -16.41
C LYS A 129 18.00 -8.03 -14.94
N VAL A 130 16.72 -8.20 -14.65
CA VAL A 130 16.25 -8.38 -13.26
C VAL A 130 16.94 -9.59 -12.62
N GLY A 131 17.58 -9.37 -11.48
CA GLY A 131 18.32 -10.41 -10.75
C GLY A 131 19.69 -10.76 -11.34
N ARG A 132 20.09 -10.17 -12.47
CA ARG A 132 21.39 -10.39 -13.10
C ARG A 132 22.42 -9.37 -12.63
N LYS A 133 23.68 -9.73 -12.77
CA LYS A 133 24.81 -8.80 -12.60
C LYS A 133 24.92 -7.95 -13.86
N VAL A 134 25.09 -6.66 -13.66
CA VAL A 134 25.25 -5.65 -14.72
C VAL A 134 26.57 -4.93 -14.48
N LEU A 135 27.38 -4.80 -15.51
CA LEU A 135 28.64 -4.05 -15.48
C LEU A 135 28.35 -2.58 -15.83
N LEU A 136 28.71 -1.68 -14.94
CA LEU A 136 28.55 -0.24 -15.11
C LEU A 136 29.94 0.42 -15.26
N SER A 137 30.13 1.23 -16.30
CA SER A 137 31.24 2.16 -16.33
C SER A 137 30.80 3.46 -15.70
N VAL A 138 31.48 3.88 -14.65
CA VAL A 138 31.08 5.01 -13.78
C VAL A 138 32.15 6.10 -13.80
N TYR A 139 31.73 7.34 -13.95
CA TYR A 139 32.55 8.53 -13.79
C TYR A 139 32.18 9.27 -12.50
N ASP A 140 33.15 9.56 -11.65
CA ASP A 140 32.99 10.42 -10.48
C ASP A 140 33.53 11.83 -10.81
N PRO A 141 32.66 12.82 -11.02
CA PRO A 141 33.10 14.19 -11.33
C PRO A 141 33.90 14.85 -10.21
N ALA A 142 33.67 14.48 -8.96
CA ALA A 142 34.36 15.08 -7.80
C ALA A 142 35.82 14.67 -7.74
N THR A 143 36.16 13.44 -8.08
CA THR A 143 37.52 12.90 -8.09
C THR A 143 38.14 12.81 -9.48
N LYS A 144 37.34 13.07 -10.52
CA LYS A 144 37.71 12.89 -11.96
C LYS A 144 38.13 11.46 -12.31
N LYS A 145 37.72 10.47 -11.54
CA LYS A 145 38.04 9.06 -11.76
C LYS A 145 36.96 8.35 -12.54
N ARG A 146 37.38 7.42 -13.40
CA ARG A 146 36.52 6.41 -14.03
C ARG A 146 36.85 5.05 -13.46
N PHE A 147 35.83 4.27 -13.21
CA PHE A 147 35.94 2.92 -12.68
C PHE A 147 34.80 2.05 -13.15
N GLU A 148 34.95 0.75 -13.01
CA GLU A 148 33.89 -0.21 -13.29
C GLU A 148 33.26 -0.71 -11.98
N GLU A 149 31.95 -0.86 -11.99
CA GLU A 149 31.18 -1.38 -10.88
C GLU A 149 30.23 -2.46 -11.36
N THR A 150 30.26 -3.63 -10.73
CA THR A 150 29.29 -4.70 -11.02
C THR A 150 28.22 -4.72 -9.94
N VAL A 151 26.96 -4.57 -10.34
CA VAL A 151 25.84 -4.54 -9.43
C VAL A 151 24.78 -5.58 -9.81
N LYS A 152 24.12 -6.20 -8.85
CA LYS A 152 22.97 -7.07 -9.10
C LYS A 152 21.71 -6.20 -9.22
N ALA A 153 21.21 -6.08 -10.44
CA ALA A 153 20.01 -5.29 -10.71
C ALA A 153 18.75 -5.93 -10.09
N ILE A 154 17.79 -5.11 -9.70
CA ILE A 154 16.54 -5.51 -9.06
C ILE A 154 15.33 -5.17 -9.93
N SER A 155 14.16 -5.70 -9.62
CA SER A 155 12.93 -5.28 -10.29
C SER A 155 12.45 -3.91 -9.75
N TYR A 156 11.65 -3.19 -10.53
CA TYR A 156 10.96 -1.98 -10.05
C TYR A 156 10.04 -2.27 -8.85
N SER A 157 9.44 -3.47 -8.80
CA SER A 157 8.67 -3.91 -7.63
C SER A 157 9.55 -4.00 -6.37
N ALA A 158 10.75 -4.58 -6.49
CA ALA A 158 11.70 -4.63 -5.37
C ALA A 158 12.17 -3.22 -4.97
N GLN A 159 12.41 -2.32 -5.93
CA GLN A 159 12.75 -0.93 -5.64
C GLN A 159 11.61 -0.20 -4.90
N ARG A 160 10.36 -0.38 -5.32
CA ARG A 160 9.21 0.17 -4.59
C ARG A 160 9.11 -0.37 -3.16
N GLU A 161 9.46 -1.65 -2.96
CA GLU A 161 9.50 -2.24 -1.60
C GLU A 161 10.58 -1.58 -0.72
N LEU A 162 11.73 -1.21 -1.26
CA LEU A 162 12.75 -0.45 -0.53
C LEU A 162 12.23 0.94 -0.12
N LEU A 163 11.55 1.63 -1.03
CA LEU A 163 10.95 2.95 -0.76
C LEU A 163 9.85 2.86 0.29
N TYR A 164 9.01 1.83 0.23
CA TYR A 164 7.99 1.56 1.24
C TYR A 164 8.62 1.35 2.63
N LYS A 165 9.65 0.52 2.73
CA LYS A 165 10.37 0.29 4.00
C LYS A 165 10.97 1.57 4.55
N ARG A 166 11.56 2.41 3.68
CA ARG A 166 12.08 3.73 4.04
C ARG A 166 10.99 4.64 4.59
N TRP A 167 9.83 4.69 3.94
CA TRP A 167 8.69 5.49 4.38
C TRP A 167 8.19 5.04 5.77
N VAL A 168 7.98 3.75 5.98
CA VAL A 168 7.57 3.18 7.28
C VAL A 168 8.59 3.53 8.38
N GLU A 169 9.88 3.41 8.09
CA GLU A 169 10.93 3.70 9.08
C GLU A 169 11.02 5.20 9.41
N ARG A 170 10.82 6.07 8.43
CA ARG A 170 10.73 7.53 8.65
C ARG A 170 9.54 7.88 9.54
N ASN A 171 8.36 7.33 9.27
CA ASN A 171 7.17 7.55 10.10
C ASN A 171 7.38 7.03 11.53
N ARG A 172 8.00 5.86 11.69
CA ARG A 172 8.35 5.31 13.00
C ARG A 172 9.24 6.26 13.80
N LYS A 173 10.31 6.74 13.20
CA LYS A 173 11.22 7.72 13.82
C LYS A 173 10.51 9.02 14.16
N LYS A 174 9.62 9.47 13.27
CA LYS A 174 8.85 10.70 13.49
C LYS A 174 7.88 10.59 14.65
N VAL A 175 7.19 9.45 14.80
CA VAL A 175 6.32 9.18 15.96
C VAL A 175 7.16 9.13 17.25
N GLU A 176 8.32 8.49 17.23
CA GLU A 176 9.21 8.43 18.39
C GLU A 176 9.69 9.82 18.80
N GLU A 177 10.12 10.65 17.84
CA GLU A 177 10.53 12.03 18.05
C GLU A 177 9.39 12.88 18.63
N LEU A 178 8.24 12.91 17.96
CA LEU A 178 7.08 13.73 18.35
C LEU A 178 6.50 13.36 19.71
N SER A 179 6.62 12.08 20.09
CA SER A 179 6.07 11.58 21.36
C SER A 179 7.09 11.53 22.50
N GLY A 180 8.34 11.96 22.29
CA GLY A 180 9.42 11.76 23.26
C GLY A 180 9.64 10.29 23.60
N GLY A 181 9.47 9.40 22.64
CA GLY A 181 9.66 7.96 22.82
C GLY A 181 8.50 7.22 23.49
N ARG A 182 7.39 7.87 23.79
CA ARG A 182 6.24 7.28 24.52
C ARG A 182 5.40 6.37 23.63
N LEU A 183 5.27 6.66 22.34
CA LEU A 183 4.39 5.95 21.40
C LEU A 183 5.15 4.99 20.49
N GLY A 184 4.46 3.92 20.06
CA GLY A 184 4.86 3.04 18.97
C GLY A 184 4.14 3.41 17.67
N TYR A 185 4.63 2.86 16.54
CA TYR A 185 4.04 3.02 15.22
C TYR A 185 4.09 1.71 14.44
N VAL A 186 2.95 1.26 13.95
CA VAL A 186 2.85 0.11 13.04
C VAL A 186 2.11 0.51 11.78
N HIS A 187 2.60 0.06 10.62
CA HIS A 187 1.90 0.20 9.35
C HIS A 187 1.43 -1.17 8.86
N ILE A 188 0.13 -1.27 8.56
CA ILE A 188 -0.51 -2.46 7.99
C ILE A 188 -0.58 -2.27 6.48
N LYS A 189 0.33 -2.89 5.74
CA LYS A 189 0.50 -2.70 4.29
C LYS A 189 -0.66 -3.27 3.46
N GLY A 190 -1.19 -4.40 3.88
CA GLY A 190 -2.31 -5.10 3.26
C GLY A 190 -3.08 -5.87 4.33
N MET A 191 -4.32 -6.22 4.06
CA MET A 191 -5.13 -7.01 4.99
C MET A 191 -4.86 -8.51 4.76
N ASP A 192 -3.64 -8.96 5.09
CA ASP A 192 -3.14 -10.31 4.88
C ASP A 192 -2.36 -10.85 6.10
N SER A 193 -2.12 -12.16 6.10
CA SER A 193 -1.44 -12.86 7.19
C SER A 193 0.01 -12.40 7.41
N GLN A 194 0.71 -11.89 6.38
CA GLN A 194 2.07 -11.39 6.53
C GLN A 194 2.06 -10.07 7.29
N SER A 195 1.15 -9.17 6.94
CA SER A 195 0.95 -7.89 7.62
C SER A 195 0.52 -8.11 9.07
N PHE A 196 -0.36 -9.08 9.32
CA PHE A 196 -0.77 -9.43 10.69
C PHE A 196 0.40 -9.91 11.54
N ARG A 197 1.19 -10.87 11.06
CA ARG A 197 2.36 -11.37 11.79
C ARG A 197 3.36 -10.26 12.12
N LYS A 198 3.57 -9.32 11.19
CA LYS A 198 4.43 -8.16 11.42
C LYS A 198 3.86 -7.25 12.51
N MET A 199 2.57 -6.88 12.39
CA MET A 199 1.85 -6.07 13.38
C MET A 199 1.91 -6.71 14.78
N TYR A 200 1.57 -8.00 14.88
CA TYR A 200 1.60 -8.78 16.12
C TYR A 200 2.99 -8.74 16.77
N SER A 201 4.02 -9.03 15.99
CA SER A 201 5.42 -9.01 16.45
C SER A 201 5.88 -7.62 16.91
N GLU A 202 5.48 -6.57 16.18
CA GLU A 202 5.84 -5.20 16.55
C GLU A 202 5.09 -4.72 17.81
N LEU A 203 3.79 -4.98 17.93
CA LEU A 203 3.00 -4.59 19.10
C LEU A 203 3.42 -5.30 20.37
N LEU A 204 3.48 -6.63 20.35
CA LEU A 204 3.74 -7.42 21.54
C LEU A 204 5.24 -7.62 21.84
N GLY A 205 6.09 -7.34 20.86
CA GLY A 205 7.55 -7.35 21.02
C GLY A 205 8.12 -5.95 21.16
N ARG A 206 8.39 -5.28 20.03
CA ARG A 206 9.10 -3.99 19.97
C ARG A 206 8.44 -2.90 20.83
N TYR A 207 7.10 -2.82 20.82
CA TYR A 207 6.36 -1.75 21.48
C TYR A 207 5.74 -2.14 22.83
N ARG A 208 6.09 -3.32 23.35
CA ARG A 208 5.55 -3.80 24.64
C ARG A 208 5.64 -2.74 25.75
N ASN A 209 6.72 -1.97 25.78
CA ASN A 209 6.98 -0.96 26.82
C ASN A 209 6.49 0.46 26.45
N LYS A 210 5.92 0.65 25.26
CA LYS A 210 5.32 1.95 24.86
C LYS A 210 3.98 2.13 25.58
N GLU A 211 3.57 3.38 25.74
CA GLU A 211 2.33 3.74 26.45
C GLU A 211 1.10 3.63 25.55
N ALA A 212 1.25 3.87 24.24
CA ALA A 212 0.21 3.73 23.23
C ALA A 212 0.82 3.46 21.84
N VAL A 213 -0.01 3.23 20.83
CA VAL A 213 0.44 2.95 19.46
C VAL A 213 -0.41 3.67 18.43
N VAL A 214 0.25 4.23 17.40
CA VAL A 214 -0.37 4.66 16.15
C VAL A 214 -0.41 3.47 15.21
N VAL A 215 -1.61 3.08 14.76
CA VAL A 215 -1.85 2.03 13.76
C VAL A 215 -2.14 2.73 12.44
N ASP A 216 -1.26 2.62 11.48
CA ASP A 216 -1.41 3.28 10.19
C ASP A 216 -1.89 2.28 9.13
N VAL A 217 -3.08 2.50 8.58
CA VAL A 217 -3.64 1.69 7.49
C VAL A 217 -3.74 2.49 6.18
N ARG A 218 -3.16 3.70 6.13
CA ARG A 218 -3.16 4.51 4.91
C ARG A 218 -2.54 3.75 3.75
N HIS A 219 -3.08 3.95 2.55
CA HIS A 219 -2.63 3.33 1.29
C HIS A 219 -2.76 1.79 1.27
N ASN A 220 -3.66 1.23 2.09
CA ASN A 220 -3.93 -0.20 2.13
C ASN A 220 -5.07 -0.55 1.17
N GLY A 221 -4.79 -1.43 0.21
CA GLY A 221 -5.74 -1.86 -0.82
C GLY A 221 -6.71 -2.97 -0.38
N GLY A 222 -6.72 -3.36 0.90
CA GLY A 222 -7.63 -4.38 1.42
C GLY A 222 -7.04 -5.79 1.49
N GLY A 223 -7.92 -6.75 1.48
CA GLY A 223 -7.69 -8.18 1.74
C GLY A 223 -8.78 -8.73 2.65
N TRP A 224 -8.42 -9.49 3.71
CA TRP A 224 -9.37 -10.01 4.69
C TRP A 224 -8.68 -10.23 6.04
N LEU A 225 -8.69 -9.24 6.92
CA LEU A 225 -7.93 -9.25 8.18
C LEU A 225 -8.59 -8.43 9.31
N HIS A 226 -9.73 -7.78 9.07
CA HIS A 226 -10.33 -6.84 10.02
C HIS A 226 -10.58 -7.46 11.40
N ASP A 227 -11.08 -8.69 11.47
CA ASP A 227 -11.40 -9.35 12.72
C ASP A 227 -10.14 -9.64 13.56
N ASP A 228 -9.08 -10.13 12.94
CA ASP A 228 -7.79 -10.36 13.62
C ASP A 228 -7.19 -9.06 14.18
N VAL A 229 -7.24 -7.98 13.38
CA VAL A 229 -6.71 -6.66 13.78
C VAL A 229 -7.46 -6.10 14.97
N VAL A 230 -8.80 -6.06 14.92
CA VAL A 230 -9.59 -5.53 16.03
C VAL A 230 -9.55 -6.43 17.27
N THR A 231 -9.48 -7.74 17.08
CA THR A 231 -9.30 -8.71 18.18
C THR A 231 -7.98 -8.47 18.90
N LEU A 232 -6.89 -8.22 18.16
CA LEU A 232 -5.58 -7.91 18.76
C LEU A 232 -5.61 -6.57 19.51
N LEU A 233 -6.28 -5.54 18.97
CA LEU A 233 -6.29 -4.18 19.52
C LEU A 233 -7.32 -3.97 20.64
N SER A 234 -8.30 -4.86 20.79
CA SER A 234 -9.40 -4.74 21.78
C SER A 234 -9.13 -5.45 23.12
N GLY A 235 -7.87 -5.61 23.48
CA GLY A 235 -7.50 -6.28 24.72
C GLY A 235 -7.97 -5.53 25.97
N LYS A 236 -8.50 -6.27 26.95
CA LYS A 236 -8.83 -5.75 28.27
C LYS A 236 -8.14 -6.62 29.31
N GLU A 237 -7.41 -5.98 30.23
CA GLU A 237 -6.77 -6.68 31.36
C GLU A 237 -7.84 -7.32 32.23
N TYR A 238 -7.66 -8.61 32.58
CA TYR A 238 -8.56 -9.32 33.47
C TYR A 238 -7.84 -10.06 34.60
N GLN A 239 -6.51 -10.17 34.54
CA GLN A 239 -5.71 -10.86 35.54
C GLN A 239 -4.29 -10.28 35.60
N ARG A 240 -3.70 -10.22 36.82
CA ARG A 240 -2.31 -9.76 37.06
C ARG A 240 -1.50 -10.84 37.74
N PHE A 241 -0.23 -10.93 37.39
CA PHE A 241 0.74 -11.83 38.01
C PHE A 241 1.64 -11.03 38.95
N VAL A 242 1.55 -11.33 40.25
CA VAL A 242 2.18 -10.53 41.31
C VAL A 242 2.86 -11.44 42.32
N PRO A 243 3.92 -12.22 41.93
CA PRO A 243 4.65 -13.05 42.87
C PRO A 243 5.35 -12.17 43.92
N ARG A 244 5.08 -12.49 45.20
CA ARG A 244 5.67 -11.78 46.39
C ARG A 244 5.48 -10.24 46.32
N GLY A 245 4.33 -9.78 45.78
CA GLY A 245 4.05 -8.36 45.69
C GLY A 245 4.68 -7.64 44.47
N GLN A 246 5.49 -8.32 43.69
CA GLN A 246 6.12 -7.74 42.52
C GLN A 246 5.31 -8.02 41.25
N TYR A 247 4.80 -6.97 40.60
CA TYR A 247 4.10 -7.12 39.31
C TYR A 247 5.09 -7.56 38.21
N ILE A 248 4.74 -8.65 37.53
CA ILE A 248 5.54 -9.21 36.43
C ILE A 248 4.80 -9.29 35.10
N GLY A 249 3.50 -9.03 35.05
CA GLY A 249 2.71 -9.05 33.85
C GLY A 249 1.22 -9.24 34.12
N SER A 250 0.44 -9.24 33.06
CA SER A 250 -1.01 -9.44 33.10
C SER A 250 -1.53 -10.20 31.88
N ASP A 251 -2.70 -10.77 31.99
CA ASP A 251 -3.44 -11.38 30.88
C ASP A 251 -4.48 -10.42 30.30
N PRO A 252 -4.73 -10.55 28.97
CA PRO A 252 -4.20 -11.51 27.99
C PRO A 252 -2.82 -11.10 27.45
N PHE A 253 -1.88 -12.03 27.35
CA PHE A 253 -0.55 -11.78 26.77
C PHE A 253 -0.56 -11.53 25.25
N ASN A 254 -1.56 -12.04 24.56
CA ASN A 254 -1.67 -12.05 23.10
C ASN A 254 -2.53 -10.91 22.54
N LYS A 255 -2.81 -9.87 23.34
CA LYS A 255 -3.58 -8.69 22.94
C LYS A 255 -2.86 -7.41 23.35
N TRP A 256 -3.13 -6.36 22.60
CA TRP A 256 -2.73 -5.02 22.97
C TRP A 256 -3.69 -4.43 23.99
N LEU A 257 -3.18 -4.02 25.16
CA LEU A 257 -3.96 -3.58 26.31
C LEU A 257 -3.96 -2.06 26.53
N LYS A 258 -3.31 -1.32 25.64
CA LYS A 258 -3.05 0.11 25.80
C LYS A 258 -3.78 0.90 24.71
N PRO A 259 -3.92 2.24 24.87
CA PRO A 259 -4.56 3.06 23.85
C PRO A 259 -3.94 2.90 22.46
N SER A 260 -4.76 3.05 21.46
CA SER A 260 -4.34 3.14 20.05
C SER A 260 -5.21 4.16 19.31
N CYS A 261 -4.71 4.72 18.23
CA CYS A 261 -5.50 5.42 17.21
C CYS A 261 -5.17 4.85 15.84
N MET A 262 -6.08 4.99 14.90
CA MET A 262 -5.88 4.46 13.54
C MET A 262 -5.82 5.60 12.53
N LEU A 263 -4.72 5.65 11.75
CA LEU A 263 -4.56 6.56 10.61
C LEU A 263 -5.25 5.97 9.39
N VAL A 264 -6.08 6.78 8.75
CA VAL A 264 -6.87 6.42 7.56
C VAL A 264 -6.71 7.46 6.46
N CYS A 265 -6.95 7.07 5.21
CA CYS A 265 -6.96 7.98 4.08
C CYS A 265 -7.97 7.57 3.00
N GLU A 266 -8.21 8.45 2.04
CA GLU A 266 -9.21 8.32 0.98
C GLU A 266 -9.00 7.13 0.05
N ASP A 267 -7.78 6.63 -0.09
CA ASP A 267 -7.44 5.48 -0.92
C ASP A 267 -7.40 4.14 -0.15
N ASN A 268 -7.83 4.12 1.11
CA ASN A 268 -8.16 2.87 1.79
C ASN A 268 -9.28 2.14 1.05
N TYR A 269 -9.06 0.88 0.70
CA TYR A 269 -9.97 0.14 -0.16
C TYR A 269 -10.39 -1.21 0.44
N SER A 270 -11.63 -1.65 0.17
CA SER A 270 -12.11 -2.98 0.56
C SER A 270 -11.99 -3.22 2.08
N ASN A 271 -11.35 -4.27 2.52
CA ASN A 271 -11.17 -4.55 3.96
C ASN A 271 -10.37 -3.48 4.71
N ALA A 272 -9.66 -2.57 3.98
CA ALA A 272 -9.06 -1.38 4.59
C ALA A 272 -10.07 -0.23 4.81
N HIS A 273 -11.30 -0.33 4.30
CA HIS A 273 -12.47 0.40 4.77
C HIS A 273 -13.14 -0.35 5.93
N GLY A 274 -13.31 -1.67 5.82
CA GLY A 274 -13.96 -2.48 6.87
C GLY A 274 -13.21 -2.48 8.19
N THR A 275 -11.88 -2.51 8.18
CA THR A 275 -11.06 -2.51 9.41
C THR A 275 -11.27 -1.25 10.26
N PRO A 276 -11.11 -0.01 9.74
CA PRO A 276 -11.39 1.20 10.51
C PRO A 276 -12.87 1.33 10.87
N TYR A 277 -13.81 0.87 10.04
CA TYR A 277 -15.23 0.82 10.38
C TYR A 277 -15.48 0.00 11.66
N VAL A 278 -14.98 -1.24 11.72
CA VAL A 278 -15.13 -2.10 12.89
C VAL A 278 -14.38 -1.54 14.10
N TYR A 279 -13.18 -1.01 13.90
CA TYR A 279 -12.37 -0.38 14.94
C TYR A 279 -13.13 0.78 15.62
N LYS A 280 -13.77 1.65 14.85
CA LYS A 280 -14.60 2.76 15.34
C LYS A 280 -15.88 2.25 16.01
N THR A 281 -16.58 1.30 15.38
CA THR A 281 -17.84 0.72 15.89
C THR A 281 -17.65 0.05 17.26
N LEU A 282 -16.52 -0.62 17.47
CA LEU A 282 -16.16 -1.24 18.75
C LEU A 282 -15.60 -0.26 19.80
N GLY A 283 -15.43 1.01 19.45
CA GLY A 283 -14.87 2.03 20.35
C GLY A 283 -13.44 1.72 20.80
N ILE A 284 -12.62 1.09 19.96
CA ILE A 284 -11.24 0.72 20.31
C ILE A 284 -10.35 1.95 20.43
N GLY A 285 -10.58 2.95 19.58
CA GLY A 285 -9.85 4.21 19.57
C GLY A 285 -10.37 5.13 18.47
N LYS A 286 -9.71 6.27 18.24
CA LYS A 286 -10.12 7.26 17.26
C LYS A 286 -9.52 7.00 15.89
N LEU A 287 -10.28 7.34 14.84
CA LEU A 287 -9.81 7.44 13.48
C LEU A 287 -9.27 8.85 13.21
N VAL A 288 -8.10 8.95 12.62
CA VAL A 288 -7.43 10.22 12.30
C VAL A 288 -7.06 10.21 10.81
N GLY A 289 -7.37 11.25 10.07
CA GLY A 289 -7.01 11.34 8.64
C GLY A 289 -8.10 11.92 7.79
N THR A 290 -8.28 11.39 6.58
CA THR A 290 -9.32 11.79 5.63
C THR A 290 -10.44 10.77 5.59
N PRO A 291 -11.63 11.14 5.09
CA PRO A 291 -12.75 10.22 4.89
C PRO A 291 -12.34 9.02 4.04
N VAL A 292 -12.80 7.84 4.41
CA VAL A 292 -12.53 6.60 3.68
C VAL A 292 -13.71 6.31 2.75
N ALA A 293 -13.43 6.07 1.47
CA ALA A 293 -14.45 5.74 0.48
C ALA A 293 -15.19 4.44 0.85
N GLY A 294 -16.51 4.42 0.60
CA GLY A 294 -17.37 3.29 0.88
C GLY A 294 -17.16 2.14 -0.10
N THR A 295 -16.24 1.22 0.18
CA THR A 295 -15.81 0.15 -0.73
C THR A 295 -15.84 -1.23 -0.05
N MET A 296 -16.95 -1.54 0.66
CA MET A 296 -17.01 -2.75 1.49
C MET A 296 -17.95 -3.80 0.90
N THR A 297 -17.57 -4.32 -0.25
CA THR A 297 -18.12 -5.59 -0.78
C THR A 297 -17.03 -6.66 -0.80
N ALA A 298 -17.42 -7.94 -0.88
CA ALA A 298 -16.49 -9.01 -1.20
C ALA A 298 -16.74 -9.50 -2.63
N VAL A 299 -15.65 -9.71 -3.37
CA VAL A 299 -15.66 -9.99 -4.81
C VAL A 299 -15.22 -11.41 -5.11
N TRP A 300 -15.86 -12.02 -6.09
CA TRP A 300 -15.33 -13.19 -6.79
C TRP A 300 -14.89 -12.78 -8.20
N TRP A 301 -13.67 -13.19 -8.54
CA TRP A 301 -13.11 -12.97 -9.86
C TRP A 301 -13.43 -14.18 -10.73
N GLU A 302 -14.40 -13.98 -11.64
CA GLU A 302 -14.86 -15.01 -12.57
C GLU A 302 -14.02 -15.00 -13.83
N ARG A 303 -13.74 -16.21 -14.37
CA ARG A 303 -13.06 -16.34 -15.65
C ARG A 303 -14.07 -16.51 -16.77
N GLN A 304 -13.79 -15.92 -17.92
CA GLN A 304 -14.52 -16.16 -19.15
C GLN A 304 -14.17 -17.54 -19.73
N ILE A 305 -14.80 -17.91 -20.86
CA ILE A 305 -14.44 -19.11 -21.65
C ILE A 305 -12.95 -19.03 -22.02
N ASP A 306 -12.47 -17.87 -22.45
CA ASP A 306 -11.05 -17.56 -22.51
C ASP A 306 -10.56 -17.20 -21.09
N PRO A 307 -9.76 -18.07 -20.44
CA PRO A 307 -9.34 -17.87 -19.05
C PRO A 307 -8.39 -16.70 -18.86
N SER A 308 -7.86 -16.10 -19.93
CA SER A 308 -7.07 -14.86 -19.89
C SER A 308 -7.92 -13.62 -19.58
N LEU A 309 -9.24 -13.73 -19.74
CA LEU A 309 -10.24 -12.71 -19.43
C LEU A 309 -10.89 -13.01 -18.09
N VAL A 310 -10.80 -12.06 -17.18
CA VAL A 310 -11.34 -12.17 -15.80
C VAL A 310 -12.14 -10.93 -15.49
N PHE A 311 -13.27 -11.09 -14.81
CA PHE A 311 -14.09 -9.97 -14.35
C PHE A 311 -14.53 -10.15 -12.89
N GLY A 312 -14.73 -9.06 -12.19
CA GLY A 312 -15.14 -9.04 -10.79
C GLY A 312 -16.65 -8.91 -10.64
N ILE A 313 -17.24 -9.73 -9.77
CA ILE A 313 -18.62 -9.57 -9.33
C ILE A 313 -18.61 -9.39 -7.81
N PRO A 314 -19.04 -8.22 -7.30
CA PRO A 314 -19.32 -8.06 -5.87
C PRO A 314 -20.51 -8.95 -5.47
N GLN A 315 -20.24 -10.07 -4.79
CA GLN A 315 -21.28 -11.07 -4.47
C GLN A 315 -21.73 -10.99 -3.00
N VAL A 316 -20.93 -10.35 -2.14
CA VAL A 316 -21.29 -10.17 -0.73
C VAL A 316 -21.22 -8.69 -0.39
N GLY A 317 -22.34 -8.14 0.05
CA GLY A 317 -22.40 -6.82 0.66
C GLY A 317 -22.28 -6.94 2.18
N CYS A 318 -21.54 -6.03 2.82
CA CYS A 318 -21.45 -5.94 4.27
C CYS A 318 -22.42 -4.86 4.77
N MET A 319 -23.19 -5.17 5.81
CA MET A 319 -24.14 -4.24 6.43
C MET A 319 -23.67 -3.84 7.83
N ASP A 320 -24.08 -2.65 8.24
CA ASP A 320 -24.04 -2.25 9.64
C ASP A 320 -25.13 -2.98 10.47
N MET A 321 -25.16 -2.77 11.78
CA MET A 321 -26.16 -3.38 12.67
C MET A 321 -27.56 -2.77 12.51
N GLN A 322 -27.71 -1.70 11.72
CA GLN A 322 -28.99 -1.06 11.38
C GLN A 322 -29.54 -1.54 10.04
N GLY A 323 -28.81 -2.38 9.31
CA GLY A 323 -29.20 -2.95 8.02
C GLY A 323 -28.83 -2.09 6.79
N ASN A 324 -27.94 -1.11 6.94
CA ASN A 324 -27.45 -0.32 5.82
C ASN A 324 -26.17 -0.95 5.27
N TYR A 325 -26.06 -1.03 3.94
CA TYR A 325 -24.81 -1.46 3.31
C TYR A 325 -23.69 -0.44 3.56
N LEU A 326 -22.47 -0.92 3.81
CA LEU A 326 -21.29 -0.08 3.95
C LEU A 326 -20.75 0.37 2.59
N GLU A 327 -21.15 -0.30 1.53
CA GLU A 327 -20.81 0.08 0.15
C GLU A 327 -21.43 1.43 -0.18
N ASN A 328 -20.68 2.29 -0.85
CA ASN A 328 -21.05 3.67 -1.19
C ASN A 328 -21.33 4.59 0.02
N HIS A 329 -20.99 4.16 1.24
CA HIS A 329 -21.11 4.99 2.44
C HIS A 329 -19.71 5.36 2.95
N THR A 330 -19.38 6.62 2.87
CA THR A 330 -18.10 7.17 3.35
C THR A 330 -17.98 7.00 4.87
N LEU A 331 -16.83 6.52 5.34
CA LEU A 331 -16.48 6.45 6.75
C LEU A 331 -15.73 7.72 7.17
N GLU A 332 -16.37 8.55 7.98
CA GLU A 332 -15.77 9.78 8.49
C GLU A 332 -14.78 9.51 9.63
N PRO A 333 -13.59 10.11 9.62
CA PRO A 333 -12.65 10.06 10.74
C PRO A 333 -13.17 10.89 11.94
N ASP A 334 -12.71 10.57 13.13
CA ASP A 334 -13.02 11.37 14.34
C ASP A 334 -12.19 12.68 14.38
N VAL A 335 -11.03 12.67 13.72
CA VAL A 335 -10.16 13.83 13.55
C VAL A 335 -9.86 13.99 12.07
N LEU A 336 -10.59 14.90 11.44
CA LEU A 336 -10.39 15.23 10.03
C LEU A 336 -9.14 16.09 9.84
N ILE A 337 -8.19 15.61 9.05
CA ILE A 337 -6.94 16.29 8.75
C ILE A 337 -6.42 15.87 7.37
N TYR A 338 -6.01 16.84 6.55
CA TYR A 338 -5.41 16.63 5.25
C TYR A 338 -3.91 16.88 5.29
N ASN A 339 -3.16 16.15 4.49
CA ASN A 339 -1.77 16.45 4.22
C ASN A 339 -1.67 17.40 3.03
N GLU A 340 -1.11 18.57 3.22
CA GLU A 340 -0.85 19.51 2.14
C GLU A 340 0.27 19.01 1.23
N PRO A 341 0.08 18.91 -0.10
CA PRO A 341 1.08 18.33 -1.01
C PRO A 341 2.45 19.03 -0.92
N ALA A 342 2.46 20.36 -0.83
CA ALA A 342 3.71 21.13 -0.73
C ALA A 342 4.46 20.88 0.59
N ALA A 343 3.76 20.61 1.69
CA ALA A 343 4.33 20.25 2.98
C ALA A 343 4.84 18.80 2.96
N SER A 344 4.07 17.90 2.36
CA SER A 344 4.46 16.48 2.20
C SER A 344 5.75 16.31 1.39
N LEU A 345 5.96 17.13 0.35
CA LEU A 345 7.22 17.16 -0.42
C LEU A 345 8.43 17.56 0.44
N LYS A 346 8.22 18.28 1.54
CA LYS A 346 9.25 18.64 2.53
C LYS A 346 9.39 17.61 3.65
N GLY A 347 8.62 16.50 3.59
CA GLY A 347 8.63 15.44 4.59
C GLY A 347 7.75 15.71 5.81
N GLU A 348 6.83 16.69 5.73
CA GLU A 348 5.84 16.95 6.77
C GLU A 348 4.64 15.99 6.60
N ASP A 349 4.10 15.50 7.71
CA ASP A 349 2.91 14.64 7.75
C ASP A 349 2.00 15.12 8.89
N ALA A 350 1.02 15.96 8.51
CA ALA A 350 0.08 16.55 9.46
C ALA A 350 -0.86 15.50 10.07
N GLN A 351 -1.22 14.47 9.30
CA GLN A 351 -2.03 13.35 9.77
C GLN A 351 -1.30 12.55 10.85
N LEU A 352 -0.03 12.22 10.60
CA LEU A 352 0.81 11.50 11.58
C LEU A 352 0.99 12.30 12.86
N LYS A 353 1.24 13.62 12.74
CA LYS A 353 1.33 14.52 13.87
C LYS A 353 0.01 14.57 14.67
N ALA A 354 -1.13 14.70 13.99
CA ALA A 354 -2.43 14.73 14.64
C ALA A 354 -2.74 13.42 15.39
N ALA A 355 -2.35 12.27 14.85
CA ALA A 355 -2.49 10.98 15.51
C ALA A 355 -1.65 10.90 16.80
N VAL A 356 -0.40 11.38 16.76
CA VAL A 356 0.45 11.48 17.95
C VAL A 356 -0.16 12.41 19.00
N ASP A 357 -0.58 13.62 18.59
CA ASP A 357 -1.19 14.61 19.48
C ASP A 357 -2.50 14.06 20.13
N CYS A 358 -3.29 13.30 19.36
CA CYS A 358 -4.51 12.66 19.82
C CYS A 358 -4.22 11.69 20.98
N LEU A 359 -3.26 10.79 20.79
CA LEU A 359 -2.89 9.83 21.83
C LEU A 359 -2.23 10.48 23.05
N LEU A 360 -1.35 11.45 22.84
CA LEU A 360 -0.69 12.14 23.95
C LEU A 360 -1.67 12.89 24.86
N LYS A 361 -2.81 13.37 24.33
CA LYS A 361 -3.88 13.98 25.14
C LYS A 361 -4.63 12.98 26.03
N GLU A 362 -4.68 11.71 25.62
CA GLU A 362 -5.33 10.63 26.38
C GLU A 362 -4.40 10.03 27.46
N LEU A 363 -3.11 10.20 27.33
CA LEU A 363 -2.13 9.67 28.27
C LEU A 363 -1.90 10.63 29.43
N PRO A 364 -1.54 10.10 30.64
CA PRO A 364 -1.14 10.93 31.77
C PRO A 364 -0.01 11.89 31.41
N LYS A 365 -0.12 13.14 31.86
CA LYS A 365 1.00 14.09 31.75
C LYS A 365 2.16 13.62 32.61
N LYS A 366 3.33 13.49 32.02
CA LYS A 366 4.59 13.27 32.74
C LYS A 366 5.19 14.57 33.16
#